data_3f7dbf98cb995aff1adb9913cbf8cbab
#
_entry.id   3f7dbf98cb995aff1adb9913cbf8cbab
#
_cell.length_a   1.000
_cell.length_b   1.000
_cell.length_c   1.000
_cell.angle_alpha   90.00
_cell.angle_beta   90.00
_cell.angle_gamma   90.00
#
_symmetry.space_group_name_H-M   'P 1'
#
loop_
_entity.id
_entity.type
_entity.pdbx_description
1 polymer ?
#
loop_
_entity_poly.entity_id
_entity_poly.type
_entity_poly.pdbx_seq_one_letter_code
_entity_poly.pdbx_strand_id
1 'polypeptide(L)'
;MLPIAIGICMKYNKMNYFKHETAIVDEPCTIGEGTKIWHFSHIMSNCTIGEKCNIGQNVVISPEVVLGNNVKVQNNVSIYTGVTCDDDVFLGPSMVFTNVINPRSAINRRDQYAKTHVGKGASIGANATIVCGHDIGEYAFIGAGAVVTKTIPDFALVVGNPAKQLGWVGEYGHRLEFNADGIAVCPESHQEYKLENNKVIKIKD
;
A
#
# COMPACT_ATOMS: atom_id res chain seq x y z
N MET A 1 38.48 48.90 3.71
CA MET A 1 37.16 48.27 3.96
C MET A 1 37.12 46.96 3.17
N LEU A 2 37.28 45.83 3.85
CA LEU A 2 37.16 44.49 3.24
C LEU A 2 35.69 44.05 3.30
N PRO A 3 35.13 43.44 2.26
CA PRO A 3 33.77 42.94 2.30
C PRO A 3 33.71 41.66 3.17
N ILE A 4 32.77 41.68 4.13
CA ILE A 4 32.42 40.50 4.93
C ILE A 4 31.68 39.51 4.03
N ALA A 5 32.33 38.39 3.73
CA ALA A 5 31.66 37.25 3.07
C ALA A 5 30.72 36.59 4.08
N ILE A 6 29.42 36.79 3.92
CA ILE A 6 28.40 36.05 4.65
C ILE A 6 28.37 34.65 4.05
N GLY A 7 29.07 33.72 4.69
CA GLY A 7 28.99 32.30 4.35
C GLY A 7 27.59 31.76 4.70
N ILE A 8 26.73 31.61 3.69
CA ILE A 8 25.50 30.84 3.84
C ILE A 8 25.92 29.36 3.93
N CYS A 9 26.01 28.88 5.17
CA CYS A 9 26.19 27.44 5.44
C CYS A 9 24.90 26.74 5.05
N MET A 10 24.76 26.34 3.78
CA MET A 10 23.73 25.38 3.40
C MET A 10 24.03 24.07 4.11
N LYS A 11 23.31 23.79 5.21
CA LYS A 11 23.24 22.44 5.77
C LYS A 11 22.64 21.55 4.70
N TYR A 12 23.47 20.83 3.96
CA TYR A 12 23.02 19.68 3.19
C TYR A 12 22.46 18.68 4.19
N ASN A 13 21.14 18.67 4.40
CA ASN A 13 20.49 17.57 5.07
C ASN A 13 20.75 16.31 4.24
N LYS A 14 21.61 15.44 4.75
CA LYS A 14 21.88 14.14 4.14
C LYS A 14 20.55 13.40 4.13
N MET A 15 19.98 13.20 2.95
CA MET A 15 18.75 12.41 2.79
C MET A 15 19.05 11.00 3.33
N ASN A 16 18.21 10.52 4.26
CA ASN A 16 18.35 9.19 4.83
C ASN A 16 17.70 8.10 3.94
N TYR A 17 17.25 8.47 2.73
CA TYR A 17 16.62 7.57 1.75
C TYR A 17 17.34 7.67 0.41
N PHE A 18 17.18 6.64 -0.42
CA PHE A 18 17.69 6.64 -1.79
C PHE A 18 16.62 7.17 -2.76
N LYS A 19 17.01 8.12 -3.60
CA LYS A 19 16.21 8.61 -4.73
C LYS A 19 17.05 8.50 -5.99
N HIS A 20 16.55 7.73 -6.98
CA HIS A 20 17.17 7.70 -8.30
C HIS A 20 17.13 9.10 -8.94
N GLU A 21 18.12 9.46 -9.72
CA GLU A 21 18.26 10.79 -10.34
C GLU A 21 17.08 11.19 -11.21
N THR A 22 16.42 10.21 -11.86
CA THR A 22 15.22 10.43 -12.68
C THR A 22 13.91 10.47 -11.90
N ALA A 23 13.94 10.21 -10.59
CA ALA A 23 12.75 10.30 -9.75
C ALA A 23 12.53 11.75 -9.28
N ILE A 24 11.27 12.15 -9.19
CA ILE A 24 10.86 13.47 -8.72
C ILE A 24 10.18 13.32 -7.36
N VAL A 25 10.54 14.16 -6.41
CA VAL A 25 9.87 14.28 -5.10
C VAL A 25 9.56 15.76 -4.90
N ASP A 26 8.27 16.09 -4.85
CA ASP A 26 7.80 17.44 -4.59
C ASP A 26 7.81 17.71 -3.08
N GLU A 27 8.15 18.91 -2.69
CA GLU A 27 8.16 19.31 -1.29
C GLU A 27 6.82 19.99 -0.87
N PRO A 28 6.40 19.88 0.39
CA PRO A 28 7.03 19.08 1.44
C PRO A 28 6.60 17.62 1.40
N CYS A 29 7.53 16.70 1.65
CA CYS A 29 7.27 15.27 1.87
C CYS A 29 8.09 14.76 3.06
N THR A 30 7.55 13.81 3.82
CA THR A 30 8.28 13.07 4.84
C THR A 30 8.59 11.68 4.32
N ILE A 31 9.88 11.31 4.24
CA ILE A 31 10.33 10.00 3.74
C ILE A 31 11.29 9.39 4.75
N GLY A 32 10.94 8.19 5.23
CA GLY A 32 11.67 7.48 6.27
C GLY A 32 12.99 6.89 5.78
N GLU A 33 13.84 6.57 6.77
CA GLU A 33 15.18 6.05 6.54
C GLU A 33 15.17 4.71 5.79
N GLY A 34 16.13 4.52 4.89
CA GLY A 34 16.31 3.29 4.12
C GLY A 34 15.26 3.07 3.02
N THR A 35 14.31 3.98 2.84
CA THR A 35 13.36 3.95 1.71
C THR A 35 14.09 4.17 0.39
N LYS A 36 13.64 3.49 -0.67
CA LYS A 36 14.22 3.56 -2.01
C LYS A 36 13.17 3.96 -3.03
N ILE A 37 13.45 5.00 -3.81
CA ILE A 37 12.58 5.49 -4.90
C ILE A 37 13.32 5.30 -6.22
N TRP A 38 12.76 4.47 -7.08
CA TRP A 38 13.40 4.05 -8.32
C TRP A 38 13.03 4.95 -9.51
N HIS A 39 13.51 4.56 -10.68
CA HIS A 39 13.47 5.34 -11.93
C HIS A 39 12.08 5.86 -12.28
N PHE A 40 12.01 7.11 -12.73
CA PHE A 40 10.82 7.76 -13.30
C PHE A 40 9.60 7.79 -12.38
N SER A 41 9.79 7.63 -11.08
CA SER A 41 8.70 7.73 -10.12
C SER A 41 8.50 9.20 -9.69
N HIS A 42 7.24 9.56 -9.42
CA HIS A 42 6.87 10.91 -8.98
C HIS A 42 6.11 10.82 -7.65
N ILE A 43 6.71 11.36 -6.61
CA ILE A 43 6.09 11.53 -5.29
C ILE A 43 5.64 12.98 -5.20
N MET A 44 4.34 13.19 -5.17
CA MET A 44 3.76 14.55 -5.08
C MET A 44 3.78 15.06 -3.64
N SER A 45 3.52 16.36 -3.46
CA SER A 45 3.65 17.04 -2.18
C SER A 45 2.75 16.50 -1.06
N ASN A 46 3.13 16.76 0.19
CA ASN A 46 2.42 16.41 1.41
C ASN A 46 2.29 14.88 1.66
N CYS A 47 3.10 14.06 0.99
CA CYS A 47 3.12 12.62 1.26
C CYS A 47 3.91 12.30 2.52
N THR A 48 3.48 11.24 3.22
CA THR A 48 4.22 10.61 4.31
C THR A 48 4.53 9.17 3.91
N ILE A 49 5.81 8.82 3.80
CA ILE A 49 6.29 7.48 3.46
C ILE A 49 7.21 7.02 4.59
N GLY A 50 6.90 5.88 5.18
CA GLY A 50 7.65 5.32 6.29
C GLY A 50 9.05 4.84 5.91
N GLU A 51 9.67 4.11 6.82
CA GLU A 51 11.03 3.57 6.68
C GLU A 51 11.05 2.31 5.82
N LYS A 52 12.20 2.03 5.18
CA LYS A 52 12.49 0.79 4.44
C LYS A 52 11.50 0.44 3.33
N CYS A 53 10.73 1.43 2.86
CA CYS A 53 9.84 1.25 1.72
C CYS A 53 10.64 1.04 0.43
N ASN A 54 10.04 0.37 -0.55
CA ASN A 54 10.61 0.21 -1.88
C ASN A 54 9.58 0.67 -2.92
N ILE A 55 9.80 1.85 -3.48
CA ILE A 55 8.93 2.44 -4.50
C ILE A 55 9.52 2.12 -5.86
N GLY A 56 8.88 1.20 -6.56
CA GLY A 56 9.33 0.67 -7.84
C GLY A 56 9.41 1.72 -8.95
N GLN A 57 9.74 1.28 -10.14
CA GLN A 57 9.86 2.14 -11.31
C GLN A 57 8.50 2.62 -11.81
N ASN A 58 8.44 3.88 -12.29
CA ASN A 58 7.25 4.47 -12.90
C ASN A 58 6.01 4.44 -11.97
N VAL A 59 6.24 4.73 -10.68
CA VAL A 59 5.19 4.84 -9.67
C VAL A 59 4.79 6.30 -9.53
N VAL A 60 3.49 6.55 -9.40
CA VAL A 60 2.95 7.88 -9.07
C VAL A 60 2.29 7.80 -7.70
N ILE A 61 2.71 8.68 -6.79
CA ILE A 61 2.09 8.85 -5.47
C ILE A 61 1.51 10.26 -5.41
N SER A 62 0.18 10.35 -5.41
CA SER A 62 -0.56 11.62 -5.38
C SER A 62 -0.45 12.31 -4.01
N PRO A 63 -0.78 13.62 -3.92
CA PRO A 63 -0.66 14.35 -2.67
C PRO A 63 -1.40 13.69 -1.49
N GLU A 64 -0.87 13.88 -0.29
CA GLU A 64 -1.49 13.46 0.97
C GLU A 64 -1.60 11.94 1.18
N VAL A 65 -0.97 11.14 0.32
CA VAL A 65 -0.89 9.69 0.53
C VAL A 65 0.01 9.37 1.72
N VAL A 66 -0.42 8.39 2.53
CA VAL A 66 0.34 7.90 3.67
C VAL A 66 0.68 6.43 3.46
N LEU A 67 1.97 6.10 3.51
CA LEU A 67 2.48 4.73 3.50
C LEU A 67 3.23 4.47 4.80
N GLY A 68 2.92 3.38 5.48
CA GLY A 68 3.62 2.89 6.66
C GLY A 68 5.04 2.42 6.33
N ASN A 69 5.62 1.66 7.24
CA ASN A 69 6.98 1.14 7.09
C ASN A 69 6.99 -0.12 6.21
N ASN A 70 8.13 -0.37 5.57
CA ASN A 70 8.39 -1.57 4.79
C ASN A 70 7.37 -1.85 3.65
N VAL A 71 6.64 -0.82 3.19
CA VAL A 71 5.71 -0.96 2.07
C VAL A 71 6.46 -1.22 0.78
N LYS A 72 6.03 -2.21 0.01
CA LYS A 72 6.60 -2.57 -1.30
C LYS A 72 5.62 -2.17 -2.40
N VAL A 73 5.91 -1.09 -3.08
CA VAL A 73 5.16 -0.66 -4.26
C VAL A 73 5.91 -1.15 -5.49
N GLN A 74 5.30 -2.03 -6.26
CA GLN A 74 5.89 -2.57 -7.48
C GLN A 74 5.78 -1.57 -8.65
N ASN A 75 6.36 -1.92 -9.80
CA ASN A 75 6.42 -1.02 -10.95
C ASN A 75 5.02 -0.66 -11.50
N ASN A 76 4.88 0.53 -12.07
CA ASN A 76 3.69 1.03 -12.76
C ASN A 76 2.45 1.12 -11.87
N VAL A 77 2.60 1.41 -10.59
CA VAL A 77 1.49 1.62 -9.65
C VAL A 77 1.18 3.09 -9.53
N SER A 78 -0.11 3.44 -9.54
CA SER A 78 -0.59 4.79 -9.20
C SER A 78 -1.37 4.74 -7.90
N ILE A 79 -0.92 5.52 -6.90
CA ILE A 79 -1.57 5.65 -5.59
C ILE A 79 -2.16 7.05 -5.51
N TYR A 80 -3.47 7.14 -5.48
CA TYR A 80 -4.18 8.43 -5.52
C TYR A 80 -4.46 8.99 -4.14
N THR A 81 -4.66 10.32 -4.08
CA THR A 81 -5.12 11.02 -2.87
C THR A 81 -6.31 10.30 -2.22
N GLY A 82 -6.23 10.11 -0.90
CA GLY A 82 -7.22 9.38 -0.11
C GLY A 82 -6.83 7.93 0.20
N VAL A 83 -5.72 7.43 -0.36
CA VAL A 83 -5.19 6.10 -0.02
C VAL A 83 -4.24 6.19 1.16
N THR A 84 -4.41 5.27 2.12
CA THR A 84 -3.48 5.03 3.23
C THR A 84 -3.14 3.55 3.29
N CYS A 85 -1.86 3.23 3.52
CA CYS A 85 -1.39 1.86 3.72
C CYS A 85 -0.67 1.76 5.07
N ASP A 86 -0.96 0.74 5.84
CA ASP A 86 -0.21 0.41 7.05
C ASP A 86 1.15 -0.23 6.72
N ASP A 87 1.87 -0.71 7.74
CA ASP A 87 3.16 -1.37 7.58
C ASP A 87 3.06 -2.68 6.79
N ASP A 88 4.16 -3.08 6.16
CA ASP A 88 4.34 -4.38 5.49
C ASP A 88 3.38 -4.65 4.30
N VAL A 89 2.71 -3.63 3.77
CA VAL A 89 1.80 -3.77 2.61
C VAL A 89 2.59 -4.04 1.33
N PHE A 90 2.09 -4.98 0.51
CA PHE A 90 2.60 -5.27 -0.82
C PHE A 90 1.60 -4.85 -1.90
N LEU A 91 2.01 -3.93 -2.77
CA LEU A 91 1.25 -3.48 -3.94
C LEU A 91 1.88 -4.05 -5.21
N GLY A 92 1.23 -5.02 -5.83
CA GLY A 92 1.71 -5.75 -6.99
C GLY A 92 1.84 -4.89 -8.25
N PRO A 93 2.63 -5.32 -9.24
CA PRO A 93 2.89 -4.52 -10.44
C PRO A 93 1.61 -4.19 -11.21
N SER A 94 1.51 -2.94 -11.61
CA SER A 94 0.37 -2.40 -12.39
C SER A 94 -1.00 -2.55 -11.71
N MET A 95 -1.05 -2.76 -10.38
CA MET A 95 -2.31 -2.65 -9.68
C MET A 95 -2.79 -1.20 -9.67
N VAL A 96 -4.09 -0.99 -9.50
CA VAL A 96 -4.72 0.33 -9.63
C VAL A 96 -5.63 0.61 -8.44
N PHE A 97 -5.48 1.79 -7.84
CA PHE A 97 -6.51 2.39 -7.00
C PHE A 97 -7.36 3.36 -7.83
N THR A 98 -8.64 3.51 -7.51
CA THR A 98 -9.45 4.65 -7.96
C THR A 98 -9.65 5.63 -6.80
N ASN A 99 -10.16 6.83 -7.04
CA ASN A 99 -10.45 7.80 -5.98
C ASN A 99 -11.80 8.51 -6.14
N VAL A 100 -12.45 8.36 -7.30
CA VAL A 100 -13.77 8.93 -7.59
C VAL A 100 -14.70 7.82 -8.06
N ILE A 101 -15.88 7.70 -7.44
CA ILE A 101 -16.85 6.64 -7.76
C ILE A 101 -17.51 6.85 -9.13
N ASN A 102 -17.78 8.10 -9.49
CA ASN A 102 -18.54 8.47 -10.70
C ASN A 102 -17.84 9.58 -11.49
N PRO A 103 -16.62 9.35 -12.02
CA PRO A 103 -15.86 10.36 -12.73
C PRO A 103 -16.57 10.83 -14.01
N ARG A 104 -16.52 12.12 -14.26
CA ARG A 104 -16.95 12.76 -15.51
C ARG A 104 -16.02 13.93 -15.82
N SER A 105 -15.49 14.01 -17.02
CA SER A 105 -14.53 15.04 -17.42
C SER A 105 -15.09 16.46 -17.26
N ALA A 106 -16.36 16.67 -17.59
CA ALA A 106 -17.01 17.97 -17.52
C ALA A 106 -17.43 18.38 -16.09
N ILE A 107 -17.28 17.50 -15.09
CA ILE A 107 -17.75 17.76 -13.73
C ILE A 107 -16.57 17.65 -12.78
N ASN A 108 -16.23 18.76 -12.12
CA ASN A 108 -15.19 18.76 -11.09
C ASN A 108 -15.65 18.00 -9.84
N ARG A 109 -14.86 16.99 -9.43
CA ARG A 109 -15.12 16.14 -8.24
C ARG A 109 -13.91 16.04 -7.31
N ARG A 110 -13.04 17.03 -7.34
CA ARG A 110 -11.80 17.04 -6.52
C ARG A 110 -12.07 17.06 -5.02
N ASP A 111 -13.26 17.47 -4.60
CA ASP A 111 -13.76 17.47 -3.22
C ASP A 111 -14.48 16.18 -2.82
N GLN A 112 -14.60 15.21 -3.73
CA GLN A 112 -15.38 13.98 -3.55
C GLN A 112 -14.50 12.72 -3.61
N TYR A 113 -13.22 12.83 -3.26
CA TYR A 113 -12.35 11.66 -3.22
C TYR A 113 -12.76 10.73 -2.09
N ALA A 114 -13.07 9.48 -2.45
CA ALA A 114 -13.37 8.43 -1.48
C ALA A 114 -12.07 7.80 -0.98
N LYS A 115 -11.98 7.64 0.34
CA LYS A 115 -10.80 7.07 0.99
C LYS A 115 -10.74 5.56 0.81
N THR A 116 -9.54 5.01 0.86
CA THR A 116 -9.25 3.58 0.89
C THR A 116 -8.11 3.34 1.87
N HIS A 117 -8.36 2.52 2.88
CA HIS A 117 -7.35 2.08 3.82
C HIS A 117 -6.91 0.65 3.49
N VAL A 118 -5.61 0.40 3.52
CA VAL A 118 -5.02 -0.93 3.33
C VAL A 118 -4.32 -1.33 4.62
N GLY A 119 -4.85 -2.35 5.27
CA GLY A 119 -4.39 -2.84 6.56
C GLY A 119 -3.02 -3.51 6.47
N LYS A 120 -2.38 -3.63 7.63
CA LYS A 120 -1.03 -4.17 7.81
C LYS A 120 -0.87 -5.53 7.12
N GLY A 121 0.25 -5.73 6.45
CA GLY A 121 0.62 -6.99 5.81
C GLY A 121 -0.25 -7.43 4.64
N ALA A 122 -1.23 -6.61 4.22
CA ALA A 122 -2.08 -6.94 3.08
C ALA A 122 -1.26 -7.01 1.79
N SER A 123 -1.63 -7.95 0.91
CA SER A 123 -1.01 -8.14 -0.40
C SER A 123 -2.03 -7.95 -1.51
N ILE A 124 -1.74 -7.04 -2.44
CA ILE A 124 -2.57 -6.78 -3.62
C ILE A 124 -1.83 -7.29 -4.85
N GLY A 125 -2.42 -8.25 -5.55
CA GLY A 125 -1.84 -8.91 -6.71
C GLY A 125 -1.70 -8.00 -7.94
N ALA A 126 -0.86 -8.43 -8.89
CA ALA A 126 -0.63 -7.72 -10.14
C ALA A 126 -1.93 -7.43 -10.91
N ASN A 127 -2.03 -6.25 -11.51
CA ASN A 127 -3.20 -5.79 -12.28
C ASN A 127 -4.54 -5.84 -11.52
N ALA A 128 -4.56 -5.96 -10.20
CA ALA A 128 -5.78 -5.83 -9.42
C ALA A 128 -6.27 -4.38 -9.44
N THR A 129 -7.59 -4.20 -9.36
CA THR A 129 -8.22 -2.87 -9.26
C THR A 129 -8.97 -2.76 -7.94
N ILE A 130 -8.66 -1.73 -7.16
CA ILE A 130 -9.35 -1.42 -5.92
C ILE A 130 -10.27 -0.22 -6.16
N VAL A 131 -11.57 -0.45 -6.14
CA VAL A 131 -12.56 0.63 -6.23
C VAL A 131 -12.56 1.39 -4.91
N CYS A 132 -12.46 2.71 -4.99
CA CYS A 132 -12.38 3.59 -3.82
C CYS A 132 -13.59 3.48 -2.88
N GLY A 133 -13.39 3.80 -1.60
CA GLY A 133 -14.43 3.67 -0.57
C GLY A 133 -14.55 2.26 0.01
N HIS A 134 -13.62 1.36 -0.32
CA HIS A 134 -13.58 -0.01 0.18
C HIS A 134 -12.22 -0.31 0.78
N ASP A 135 -12.19 -0.63 2.06
CA ASP A 135 -10.96 -0.93 2.78
C ASP A 135 -10.52 -2.38 2.56
N ILE A 136 -9.23 -2.61 2.69
CA ILE A 136 -8.60 -3.93 2.63
C ILE A 136 -8.10 -4.26 4.03
N GLY A 137 -8.59 -5.35 4.61
CA GLY A 137 -8.24 -5.78 5.95
C GLY A 137 -6.79 -6.24 6.10
N GLU A 138 -6.35 -6.38 7.35
CA GLU A 138 -4.99 -6.84 7.67
C GLU A 138 -4.72 -8.22 7.09
N TYR A 139 -3.53 -8.41 6.52
CA TYR A 139 -3.10 -9.66 5.91
C TYR A 139 -4.03 -10.21 4.82
N ALA A 140 -5.00 -9.43 4.34
CA ALA A 140 -5.84 -9.84 3.22
C ALA A 140 -5.00 -10.05 1.96
N PHE A 141 -5.38 -11.03 1.14
CA PHE A 141 -4.69 -11.37 -0.09
C PHE A 141 -5.64 -11.18 -1.29
N ILE A 142 -5.36 -10.17 -2.08
CA ILE A 142 -6.09 -9.86 -3.31
C ILE A 142 -5.37 -10.54 -4.47
N GLY A 143 -6.02 -11.49 -5.12
CA GLY A 143 -5.43 -12.20 -6.26
C GLY A 143 -5.20 -11.29 -7.47
N ALA A 144 -4.22 -11.66 -8.31
CA ALA A 144 -3.91 -10.92 -9.52
C ALA A 144 -5.15 -10.75 -10.43
N GLY A 145 -5.31 -9.57 -11.01
CA GLY A 145 -6.45 -9.22 -11.88
C GLY A 145 -7.81 -9.10 -11.18
N ALA A 146 -7.87 -9.20 -9.87
CA ALA A 146 -9.13 -9.06 -9.14
C ALA A 146 -9.66 -7.62 -9.16
N VAL A 147 -10.99 -7.44 -9.18
CA VAL A 147 -11.64 -6.13 -9.07
C VAL A 147 -12.42 -6.07 -7.76
N VAL A 148 -11.86 -5.37 -6.79
CA VAL A 148 -12.44 -5.21 -5.46
C VAL A 148 -13.49 -4.11 -5.49
N THR A 149 -14.74 -4.48 -5.15
CA THR A 149 -15.92 -3.60 -5.14
C THR A 149 -16.63 -3.58 -3.78
N LYS A 150 -16.01 -4.14 -2.75
CA LYS A 150 -16.50 -4.22 -1.35
C LYS A 150 -15.31 -4.24 -0.41
N THR A 151 -15.49 -3.80 0.82
CA THR A 151 -14.52 -3.96 1.90
C THR A 151 -14.16 -5.41 2.11
N ILE A 152 -12.87 -5.69 2.24
CA ILE A 152 -12.30 -7.04 2.37
C ILE A 152 -11.93 -7.28 3.83
N PRO A 153 -12.39 -8.38 4.44
CA PRO A 153 -12.04 -8.73 5.82
C PRO A 153 -10.55 -9.06 5.99
N ASP A 154 -10.08 -8.97 7.24
CA ASP A 154 -8.74 -9.43 7.61
C ASP A 154 -8.53 -10.89 7.22
N PHE A 155 -7.33 -11.23 6.76
CA PHE A 155 -6.93 -12.57 6.33
C PHE A 155 -7.73 -13.17 5.16
N ALA A 156 -8.64 -12.42 4.53
CA ALA A 156 -9.45 -12.95 3.43
C ALA A 156 -8.62 -13.13 2.15
N LEU A 157 -8.78 -14.28 1.50
CA LEU A 157 -8.29 -14.55 0.15
C LEU A 157 -9.42 -14.25 -0.85
N VAL A 158 -9.23 -13.27 -1.72
CA VAL A 158 -10.23 -12.89 -2.72
C VAL A 158 -9.65 -12.89 -4.14
N VAL A 159 -10.46 -13.28 -5.12
CA VAL A 159 -10.08 -13.32 -6.54
C VAL A 159 -11.25 -12.97 -7.45
N GLY A 160 -10.97 -12.63 -8.69
CA GLY A 160 -11.94 -12.50 -9.78
C GLY A 160 -12.52 -11.10 -9.96
N ASN A 161 -13.42 -10.97 -10.92
CA ASN A 161 -14.12 -9.73 -11.26
C ASN A 161 -15.63 -9.97 -11.35
N PRO A 162 -16.47 -9.43 -10.42
CA PRO A 162 -16.05 -8.78 -9.17
C PRO A 162 -15.34 -9.77 -8.21
N ALA A 163 -14.49 -9.26 -7.34
CA ALA A 163 -13.75 -10.09 -6.39
C ALA A 163 -14.68 -10.84 -5.45
N LYS A 164 -14.42 -12.14 -5.27
CA LYS A 164 -15.13 -13.03 -4.35
C LYS A 164 -14.16 -13.71 -3.42
N GLN A 165 -14.56 -13.88 -2.18
CA GLN A 165 -13.76 -14.61 -1.20
C GLN A 165 -13.74 -16.10 -1.53
N LEU A 166 -12.52 -16.66 -1.62
CA LEU A 166 -12.27 -18.09 -1.82
C LEU A 166 -11.91 -18.83 -0.54
N GLY A 167 -11.50 -18.10 0.49
CA GLY A 167 -11.04 -18.65 1.75
C GLY A 167 -10.25 -17.62 2.54
N TRP A 168 -9.26 -18.12 3.28
CA TRP A 168 -8.45 -17.34 4.18
C TRP A 168 -6.98 -17.67 4.01
N VAL A 169 -6.10 -16.70 4.36
CA VAL A 169 -4.64 -16.87 4.33
C VAL A 169 -4.07 -16.50 5.69
N GLY A 170 -2.89 -17.04 6.01
CA GLY A 170 -2.13 -16.64 7.18
C GLY A 170 -1.19 -15.47 6.89
N GLU A 171 -0.49 -14.97 7.90
CA GLU A 171 0.49 -13.87 7.76
C GLU A 171 1.62 -14.18 6.76
N TYR A 172 1.92 -15.44 6.54
CA TYR A 172 2.91 -15.93 5.55
C TYR A 172 2.33 -16.12 4.14
N GLY A 173 1.03 -15.78 3.94
CA GLY A 173 0.36 -15.86 2.63
C GLY A 173 -0.09 -17.26 2.22
N HIS A 174 0.09 -18.26 3.05
CA HIS A 174 -0.43 -19.63 2.82
C HIS A 174 -1.93 -19.69 3.07
N ARG A 175 -2.64 -20.41 2.20
CA ARG A 175 -4.04 -20.71 2.41
C ARG A 175 -4.24 -21.50 3.69
N LEU A 176 -5.20 -21.11 4.50
CA LEU A 176 -5.56 -21.76 5.75
C LEU A 176 -6.68 -22.77 5.50
N GLU A 177 -6.41 -24.04 5.84
CA GLU A 177 -7.37 -25.12 5.78
C GLU A 177 -7.82 -25.44 7.22
N PHE A 178 -9.05 -25.06 7.55
CA PHE A 178 -9.59 -25.19 8.89
C PHE A 178 -10.17 -26.59 9.11
N ASN A 179 -9.84 -27.21 10.25
CA ASN A 179 -10.41 -28.48 10.70
C ASN A 179 -11.83 -28.28 11.27
N ALA A 180 -12.44 -29.37 11.81
CA ALA A 180 -13.78 -29.35 12.37
C ALA A 180 -13.94 -28.41 13.60
N ASP A 181 -12.83 -28.15 14.32
CA ASP A 181 -12.80 -27.24 15.47
C ASP A 181 -12.55 -25.79 15.07
N GLY A 182 -12.45 -25.52 13.76
CA GLY A 182 -12.15 -24.21 13.21
C GLY A 182 -10.68 -23.77 13.41
N ILE A 183 -9.75 -24.72 13.53
CA ILE A 183 -8.32 -24.48 13.71
C ILE A 183 -7.58 -24.79 12.40
N ALA A 184 -6.68 -23.89 12.00
CA ALA A 184 -5.73 -24.09 10.91
C ALA A 184 -4.32 -23.78 11.36
N VAL A 185 -3.34 -24.50 10.78
CA VAL A 185 -1.91 -24.30 11.05
C VAL A 185 -1.22 -23.89 9.75
N CYS A 186 -0.45 -22.81 9.78
CA CYS A 186 0.36 -22.41 8.63
C CYS A 186 1.45 -23.47 8.37
N PRO A 187 1.59 -23.99 7.14
CA PRO A 187 2.54 -25.06 6.84
C PRO A 187 4.01 -24.61 6.93
N GLU A 188 4.28 -23.31 6.84
CA GLU A 188 5.64 -22.75 6.87
C GLU A 188 6.02 -22.21 8.26
N SER A 189 5.19 -21.36 8.82
CA SER A 189 5.49 -20.70 10.10
C SER A 189 5.05 -21.48 11.33
N HIS A 190 4.18 -22.48 11.15
CA HIS A 190 3.50 -23.21 12.22
C HIS A 190 2.61 -22.38 13.13
N GLN A 191 2.34 -21.13 12.75
CA GLN A 191 1.36 -20.29 13.43
C GLN A 191 -0.02 -20.91 13.37
N GLU A 192 -0.76 -20.81 14.46
CA GLU A 192 -2.12 -21.34 14.56
C GLU A 192 -3.17 -20.24 14.47
N TYR A 193 -4.22 -20.52 13.71
CA TYR A 193 -5.33 -19.60 13.46
C TYR A 193 -6.66 -20.23 13.81
N LYS A 194 -7.59 -19.44 14.32
CA LYS A 194 -8.96 -19.86 14.60
C LYS A 194 -9.94 -19.09 13.72
N LEU A 195 -10.85 -19.80 13.09
CA LEU A 195 -12.00 -19.25 12.38
C LEU A 195 -13.22 -19.29 13.29
N GLU A 196 -13.73 -18.12 13.66
CA GLU A 196 -14.89 -17.99 14.51
C GLU A 196 -15.76 -16.82 14.03
N ASN A 197 -17.09 -17.04 13.91
CA ASN A 197 -18.01 -16.02 13.42
C ASN A 197 -17.59 -15.31 12.12
N ASN A 198 -17.05 -16.11 11.17
CA ASN A 198 -16.52 -15.63 9.89
C ASN A 198 -15.38 -14.61 10.02
N LYS A 199 -14.58 -14.71 11.08
CA LYS A 199 -13.35 -13.95 11.31
C LYS A 199 -12.22 -14.90 11.65
N VAL A 200 -11.04 -14.61 11.11
CA VAL A 200 -9.81 -15.33 11.42
C VAL A 200 -9.05 -14.58 12.49
N ILE A 201 -8.56 -15.30 13.49
CA ILE A 201 -7.75 -14.76 14.59
C ILE A 201 -6.51 -15.65 14.71
N LYS A 202 -5.33 -15.05 14.76
CA LYS A 202 -4.10 -15.75 15.10
C LYS A 202 -4.12 -16.06 16.60
N ILE A 203 -3.98 -17.32 16.98
CA ILE A 203 -4.05 -17.78 18.38
C ILE A 203 -2.71 -18.27 18.93
N LYS A 204 -1.73 -18.49 18.05
CA LYS A 204 -0.37 -18.88 18.44
C LYS A 204 0.66 -18.49 17.37
N ASP A 205 1.83 -18.04 17.83
CA ASP A 205 3.04 -17.77 17.03
C ASP A 205 3.83 -19.04 16.72
#